data_b6b35176952aeecbc0bf2f83ccbb4dd4
#
_entry.id   b6b35176952aeecbc0bf2f83ccbb4dd4
#
_cell.length_a   1.000
_cell.length_b   1.000
_cell.length_c   1.000
_cell.angle_alpha   90.00
_cell.angle_beta   90.00
_cell.angle_gamma   90.00
#
_symmetry.space_group_name_H-M   'P 1'
#
loop_
_entity.id
_entity.type
_entity.pdbx_description
1 polymer ?
#
loop_
_entity_poly.entity_id
_entity_poly.type
_entity_poly.pdbx_seq_one_letter_code
_entity_poly.pdbx_strand_id
1 'polypeptide(L)'
;FKMREDLPKELYELDILDGSPPCSSFSMAGNREKDWGKEKKFREGQAEQVLDNLFFDFIDLAKELQPKVVVAENVKGLLLGNAKEYVRKIYREFDQAGYYCQHWLLDASKMGVPQRRERVFFVCLRKDLAEPFLYQQDMFTVNPKLKFEFNEPEILFGEYREENGIDDTLT
;
A
#
# COMPACT_ATOMS: atom_id res chain seq x y z
N PHE A 1 16.53 -10.67 3.22
CA PHE A 1 15.82 -11.75 2.52
C PHE A 1 16.85 -12.77 2.03
N LYS A 2 17.05 -13.85 2.77
CA LYS A 2 17.95 -14.95 2.36
C LYS A 2 17.44 -15.76 1.16
N MET A 3 16.25 -15.46 0.62
CA MET A 3 15.59 -16.26 -0.43
C MET A 3 15.64 -15.63 -1.83
N ARG A 4 16.32 -14.49 -2.01
CA ARG A 4 16.37 -13.83 -3.33
C ARG A 4 17.22 -14.58 -4.36
N GLU A 5 18.19 -15.35 -3.91
CA GLU A 5 19.09 -16.10 -4.80
C GLU A 5 18.40 -17.26 -5.53
N ASP A 6 17.20 -17.65 -5.06
CA ASP A 6 16.45 -18.80 -5.57
C ASP A 6 15.06 -18.43 -6.11
N LEU A 7 14.84 -17.18 -6.52
CA LEU A 7 13.54 -16.78 -7.07
C LEU A 7 13.28 -17.47 -8.42
N PRO A 8 12.09 -18.06 -8.61
CA PRO A 8 11.69 -18.64 -9.91
C PRO A 8 11.81 -17.62 -11.02
N LYS A 9 12.26 -18.04 -12.21
CA LYS A 9 12.47 -17.16 -13.36
C LYS A 9 11.20 -16.46 -13.82
N GLU A 10 10.06 -17.10 -13.63
CA GLU A 10 8.73 -16.59 -13.97
C GLU A 10 8.39 -15.31 -13.20
N LEU A 11 8.99 -15.08 -12.02
CA LEU A 11 8.77 -13.86 -11.25
C LEU A 11 9.38 -12.61 -11.90
N TYR A 12 10.37 -12.79 -12.81
CA TYR A 12 10.96 -11.68 -13.56
C TYR A 12 10.08 -11.23 -14.76
N GLU A 13 8.97 -11.93 -15.01
CA GLU A 13 7.98 -11.60 -16.03
C GLU A 13 6.67 -11.07 -15.42
N LEU A 14 6.66 -10.70 -14.15
CA LEU A 14 5.47 -10.20 -13.47
C LEU A 14 4.97 -8.88 -14.08
N ASP A 15 3.66 -8.83 -14.35
CA ASP A 15 2.99 -7.58 -14.68
C ASP A 15 2.72 -6.74 -13.43
N ILE A 16 2.24 -7.38 -12.36
CA ILE A 16 1.85 -6.72 -11.11
C ILE A 16 2.52 -7.39 -9.92
N LEU A 17 3.15 -6.59 -9.06
CA LEU A 17 3.59 -6.98 -7.74
C LEU A 17 2.68 -6.30 -6.71
N ASP A 18 1.94 -7.09 -5.95
CA ASP A 18 1.05 -6.64 -4.88
C ASP A 18 1.59 -7.04 -3.51
N GLY A 19 1.41 -6.18 -2.50
CA GLY A 19 1.82 -6.49 -1.14
C GLY A 19 1.31 -5.52 -0.08
N SER A 20 1.20 -6.02 1.15
CA SER A 20 0.82 -5.25 2.34
C SER A 20 1.92 -5.36 3.40
N PRO A 21 3.12 -4.78 3.18
CA PRO A 21 4.20 -4.87 4.13
C PRO A 21 3.78 -4.22 5.46
N PRO A 22 3.92 -4.92 6.59
CA PRO A 22 3.43 -4.43 7.88
C PRO A 22 4.15 -3.15 8.31
N CYS A 23 3.38 -2.23 8.87
CA CYS A 23 3.84 -0.94 9.40
C CYS A 23 3.25 -0.75 10.80
N SER A 24 3.66 -1.62 11.74
CA SER A 24 3.05 -1.73 13.06
C SER A 24 3.20 -0.49 13.93
N SER A 25 4.26 0.30 13.72
CA SER A 25 4.54 1.52 14.48
C SER A 25 3.59 2.67 14.14
N PHE A 26 2.91 2.62 12.99
CA PHE A 26 1.98 3.66 12.53
C PHE A 26 0.50 3.24 12.64
N SER A 27 0.21 2.04 13.12
CA SER A 27 -1.16 1.61 13.37
C SER A 27 -1.80 2.46 14.47
N MET A 28 -3.09 2.85 14.29
CA MET A 28 -3.87 3.56 15.30
C MET A 28 -4.01 2.79 16.62
N ALA A 29 -3.90 1.46 16.56
CA ALA A 29 -3.95 0.55 17.72
C ALA A 29 -2.59 0.36 18.41
N GLY A 30 -1.49 0.86 17.81
CA GLY A 30 -0.13 0.76 18.38
C GLY A 30 0.30 2.02 19.14
N ASN A 31 1.34 1.88 19.96
CA ASN A 31 2.00 3.02 20.62
C ASN A 31 2.73 3.85 19.53
N ARG A 32 2.12 4.97 19.16
CA ARG A 32 2.67 5.88 18.15
C ARG A 32 4.04 6.39 18.59
N GLU A 33 4.96 6.48 17.63
CA GLU A 33 6.24 7.23 17.71
C GLU A 33 7.33 6.69 18.65
N LYS A 34 6.99 6.07 19.77
CA LYS A 34 8.00 5.57 20.73
C LYS A 34 8.65 4.25 20.31
N ASP A 35 8.04 3.55 19.36
CA ASP A 35 8.42 2.19 18.98
C ASP A 35 8.99 2.08 17.56
N TRP A 36 9.22 3.22 16.88
CA TRP A 36 9.82 3.20 15.55
C TRP A 36 11.25 2.67 15.59
N GLY A 37 11.51 1.71 14.73
CA GLY A 37 12.85 1.07 14.64
C GLY A 37 13.18 0.11 15.78
N LYS A 38 12.25 -0.17 16.72
CA LYS A 38 12.47 -1.15 17.78
C LYS A 38 12.13 -2.55 17.32
N GLU A 39 12.92 -3.51 17.77
CA GLU A 39 12.64 -4.93 17.59
C GLU A 39 11.37 -5.34 18.34
N LYS A 40 10.47 -6.07 17.67
CA LYS A 40 9.21 -6.55 18.24
C LYS A 40 9.13 -8.07 18.16
N LYS A 41 8.72 -8.68 19.28
CA LYS A 41 8.35 -10.10 19.35
C LYS A 41 6.83 -10.23 19.28
N PHE A 42 6.31 -10.98 18.32
CA PHE A 42 4.86 -11.15 18.11
C PHE A 42 4.32 -12.44 18.74
N ARG A 43 5.14 -13.47 18.87
CA ARG A 43 4.80 -14.76 19.52
C ARG A 43 6.03 -15.33 20.19
N GLU A 44 5.82 -16.16 21.23
CA GLU A 44 6.89 -16.96 21.81
C GLU A 44 7.58 -17.82 20.75
N GLY A 45 8.93 -17.76 20.72
CA GLY A 45 9.74 -18.51 19.76
C GLY A 45 10.00 -17.84 18.40
N GLN A 46 9.43 -16.67 18.11
CA GLN A 46 9.79 -15.91 16.90
C GLN A 46 11.02 -15.02 17.13
N ALA A 47 11.87 -14.93 16.11
CA ALA A 47 12.97 -13.96 16.09
C ALA A 47 12.46 -12.53 16.17
N GLU A 48 13.19 -11.67 16.87
CA GLU A 48 12.93 -10.22 16.90
C GLU A 48 13.06 -9.64 15.49
N GLN A 49 12.07 -8.86 15.05
CA GLN A 49 12.03 -8.30 13.70
C GLN A 49 11.79 -6.79 13.77
N VAL A 50 12.54 -6.04 12.96
CA VAL A 50 12.30 -4.62 12.69
C VAL A 50 11.31 -4.53 11.55
N LEU A 51 10.01 -4.54 11.85
CA LEU A 51 8.95 -4.57 10.84
C LEU A 51 8.87 -3.31 9.99
N ASP A 52 9.38 -2.19 10.51
CA ASP A 52 9.35 -0.91 9.81
C ASP A 52 10.22 -0.91 8.54
N ASN A 53 11.17 -1.85 8.42
CA ASN A 53 12.01 -2.00 7.24
C ASN A 53 11.38 -2.87 6.14
N LEU A 54 10.35 -3.66 6.46
CA LEU A 54 9.74 -4.59 5.49
C LEU A 54 9.13 -3.88 4.28
N PHE A 55 8.72 -2.64 4.43
CA PHE A 55 8.25 -1.84 3.29
C PHE A 55 9.40 -1.57 2.30
N PHE A 56 10.59 -1.28 2.81
CA PHE A 56 11.77 -1.06 1.95
C PHE A 56 12.28 -2.35 1.34
N ASP A 57 12.20 -3.47 2.07
CA ASP A 57 12.48 -4.80 1.51
C ASP A 57 11.52 -5.14 0.34
N PHE A 58 10.24 -4.73 0.44
CA PHE A 58 9.27 -4.87 -0.63
C PHE A 58 9.63 -3.99 -1.85
N ILE A 59 10.08 -2.74 -1.61
CA ILE A 59 10.56 -1.86 -2.70
C ILE A 59 11.82 -2.45 -3.35
N ASP A 60 12.74 -3.01 -2.57
CA ASP A 60 13.93 -3.68 -3.10
C ASP A 60 13.57 -4.90 -3.96
N LEU A 61 12.53 -5.65 -3.57
CA LEU A 61 12.00 -6.74 -4.39
C LEU A 61 11.42 -6.21 -5.72
N ALA A 62 10.66 -5.12 -5.67
CA ALA A 62 10.15 -4.46 -6.87
C ALA A 62 11.27 -3.97 -7.78
N LYS A 63 12.34 -3.43 -7.19
CA LYS A 63 13.54 -2.99 -7.93
C LYS A 63 14.25 -4.16 -8.62
N GLU A 64 14.28 -5.32 -8.02
CA GLU A 64 14.89 -6.52 -8.59
C GLU A 64 14.03 -7.13 -9.71
N LEU A 65 12.74 -7.35 -9.44
CA LEU A 65 11.82 -8.02 -10.35
C LEU A 65 11.33 -7.13 -11.49
N GLN A 66 11.38 -5.81 -11.33
CA GLN A 66 10.94 -4.82 -12.32
C GLN A 66 9.54 -5.06 -12.89
N PRO A 67 8.50 -5.37 -12.06
CA PRO A 67 7.13 -5.50 -12.56
C PRO A 67 6.65 -4.20 -13.20
N LYS A 68 5.64 -4.28 -14.08
CA LYS A 68 5.07 -3.09 -14.74
C LYS A 68 4.37 -2.18 -13.74
N VAL A 69 3.68 -2.78 -12.78
CA VAL A 69 2.92 -2.09 -11.73
C VAL A 69 3.26 -2.67 -10.36
N VAL A 70 3.42 -1.79 -9.37
CA VAL A 70 3.53 -2.18 -7.97
C VAL A 70 2.37 -1.58 -7.20
N VAL A 71 1.67 -2.40 -6.41
CA VAL A 71 0.61 -1.96 -5.50
C VAL A 71 1.01 -2.29 -4.06
N ALA A 72 1.08 -1.27 -3.20
CA ALA A 72 1.38 -1.48 -1.79
C ALA A 72 0.27 -0.90 -0.91
N GLU A 73 -0.32 -1.74 -0.06
CA GLU A 73 -1.35 -1.33 0.90
C GLU A 73 -0.74 -1.03 2.26
N ASN A 74 -1.29 -0.02 2.96
CA ASN A 74 -0.90 0.26 4.33
C ASN A 74 -2.01 0.99 5.11
N VAL A 75 -1.77 1.20 6.41
CA VAL A 75 -2.71 1.87 7.31
C VAL A 75 -2.69 3.40 7.13
N LYS A 76 -3.85 4.06 7.36
CA LYS A 76 -3.99 5.53 7.34
C LYS A 76 -2.95 6.25 8.20
N GLY A 77 -2.56 5.64 9.33
CA GLY A 77 -1.57 6.21 10.25
C GLY A 77 -0.23 6.58 9.60
N LEU A 78 0.11 5.93 8.49
CA LEU A 78 1.31 6.23 7.70
C LEU A 78 1.32 7.66 7.12
N LEU A 79 0.16 8.27 6.93
CA LEU A 79 0.04 9.65 6.42
C LEU A 79 0.06 10.72 7.53
N LEU A 80 0.13 10.34 8.81
CA LEU A 80 -0.04 11.23 9.94
C LEU A 80 1.27 11.50 10.68
N GLY A 81 1.38 12.70 11.26
CA GLY A 81 2.48 13.06 12.17
C GLY A 81 3.87 12.90 11.55
N ASN A 82 4.77 12.31 12.31
CA ASN A 82 6.17 12.08 11.94
C ASN A 82 6.35 11.02 10.85
N ALA A 83 5.30 10.22 10.55
CA ALA A 83 5.32 9.23 9.46
C ALA A 83 5.49 9.87 8.06
N LYS A 84 5.29 11.19 7.93
CA LYS A 84 5.48 11.89 6.66
C LYS A 84 6.91 11.73 6.09
N GLU A 85 7.93 11.68 6.95
CA GLU A 85 9.30 11.44 6.50
C GLU A 85 9.48 10.02 5.94
N TYR A 86 8.80 9.05 6.54
CA TYR A 86 8.78 7.68 6.05
C TYR A 86 8.12 7.60 4.66
N VAL A 87 7.00 8.31 4.46
CA VAL A 87 6.34 8.41 3.15
C VAL A 87 7.25 9.06 2.11
N ARG A 88 7.96 10.15 2.47
CA ARG A 88 8.94 10.78 1.58
C ARG A 88 10.07 9.82 1.18
N LYS A 89 10.53 9.00 2.12
CA LYS A 89 11.51 7.96 1.84
C LYS A 89 10.95 6.90 0.88
N ILE A 90 9.71 6.45 1.07
CA ILE A 90 9.02 5.53 0.14
C ILE A 90 9.02 6.08 -1.28
N TYR A 91 8.63 7.34 -1.46
CA TYR A 91 8.64 7.97 -2.79
C TYR A 91 10.02 7.99 -3.43
N ARG A 92 11.04 8.38 -2.65
CA ARG A 92 12.42 8.42 -3.13
C ARG A 92 12.94 7.05 -3.55
N GLU A 93 12.68 6.02 -2.75
CA GLU A 93 13.13 4.66 -3.04
C GLU A 93 12.42 4.11 -4.30
N PHE A 94 11.11 4.34 -4.47
CA PHE A 94 10.42 3.97 -5.71
C PHE A 94 10.91 4.76 -6.92
N ASP A 95 11.20 6.05 -6.77
CA ASP A 95 11.76 6.87 -7.84
C ASP A 95 13.12 6.35 -8.30
N GLN A 96 14.01 6.00 -7.35
CA GLN A 96 15.31 5.40 -7.61
C GLN A 96 15.20 3.98 -8.18
N ALA A 97 14.15 3.23 -7.83
CA ALA A 97 13.85 1.93 -8.41
C ALA A 97 13.28 1.99 -9.83
N GLY A 98 13.04 3.20 -10.37
CA GLY A 98 12.56 3.40 -11.73
C GLY A 98 11.04 3.49 -11.85
N TYR A 99 10.33 3.79 -10.75
CA TYR A 99 8.88 3.89 -10.73
C TYR A 99 8.41 5.33 -10.55
N TYR A 100 7.31 5.66 -11.24
CA TYR A 100 6.45 6.78 -10.88
C TYR A 100 5.47 6.28 -9.82
N CYS A 101 5.46 6.90 -8.64
CA CYS A 101 4.65 6.47 -7.51
C CYS A 101 3.64 7.54 -7.10
N GLN A 102 2.43 7.13 -6.77
CA GLN A 102 1.40 7.98 -6.18
C GLN A 102 0.63 7.21 -5.11
N HIS A 103 0.06 7.89 -4.11
CA HIS A 103 -0.78 7.25 -3.11
C HIS A 103 -2.17 7.87 -3.04
N TRP A 104 -3.13 7.07 -2.60
CA TRP A 104 -4.50 7.45 -2.28
C TRP A 104 -4.88 6.92 -0.90
N LEU A 105 -5.63 7.73 -0.17
CA LEU A 105 -6.34 7.27 1.00
C LEU A 105 -7.75 6.88 0.55
N LEU A 106 -8.06 5.60 0.56
CA LEU A 106 -9.32 5.04 0.09
C LEU A 106 -10.14 4.51 1.26
N ASP A 107 -11.46 4.72 1.20
CA ASP A 107 -12.42 4.15 2.14
C ASP A 107 -13.19 3.03 1.43
N ALA A 108 -13.13 1.81 1.94
CA ALA A 108 -13.77 0.65 1.36
C ALA A 108 -15.29 0.84 1.19
N SER A 109 -15.95 1.61 2.06
CA SER A 109 -17.38 1.92 1.94
C SER A 109 -17.75 2.65 0.65
N LYS A 110 -16.79 3.36 0.04
CA LYS A 110 -16.95 4.07 -1.23
C LYS A 110 -16.43 3.27 -2.43
N MET A 111 -16.26 1.98 -2.24
CA MET A 111 -15.71 1.05 -3.22
C MET A 111 -16.55 -0.23 -3.32
N GLY A 112 -17.85 -0.14 -3.00
CA GLY A 112 -18.76 -1.27 -3.06
C GLY A 112 -18.62 -2.28 -1.90
N VAL A 113 -17.94 -1.91 -0.81
CA VAL A 113 -17.79 -2.78 0.38
C VAL A 113 -18.54 -2.16 1.56
N PRO A 114 -19.48 -2.89 2.21
CA PRO A 114 -20.27 -2.36 3.32
C PRO A 114 -19.47 -2.26 4.63
N GLN A 115 -18.29 -1.65 4.57
CA GLN A 115 -17.41 -1.47 5.71
C GLN A 115 -16.63 -0.15 5.58
N ARG A 116 -16.69 0.68 6.62
CA ARG A 116 -15.80 1.84 6.75
C ARG A 116 -14.39 1.38 7.12
N ARG A 117 -13.50 1.37 6.14
CA ARG A 117 -12.10 0.96 6.32
C ARG A 117 -11.20 1.81 5.44
N GLU A 118 -10.54 2.79 6.05
CA GLU A 118 -9.58 3.64 5.35
C GLU A 118 -8.21 2.95 5.26
N ARG A 119 -7.66 2.89 4.04
CA ARG A 119 -6.33 2.36 3.74
C ARG A 119 -5.60 3.23 2.75
N VAL A 120 -4.29 3.29 2.90
CA VAL A 120 -3.41 3.96 1.96
C VAL A 120 -2.95 2.94 0.93
N PHE A 121 -3.15 3.27 -0.34
CA PHE A 121 -2.65 2.49 -1.46
C PHE A 121 -1.59 3.30 -2.19
N PHE A 122 -0.39 2.77 -2.29
CA PHE A 122 0.63 3.25 -3.20
C PHE A 122 0.51 2.48 -4.51
N VAL A 123 0.32 3.19 -5.61
CA VAL A 123 0.32 2.61 -6.95
C VAL A 123 1.50 3.20 -7.68
N CYS A 124 2.39 2.33 -8.12
CA CYS A 124 3.63 2.72 -8.76
C CYS A 124 3.69 2.09 -10.14
N LEU A 125 3.83 2.92 -11.18
CA LEU A 125 4.02 2.49 -12.55
C LEU A 125 5.49 2.62 -12.94
N ARG A 126 6.03 1.63 -13.62
CA ARG A 126 7.37 1.70 -14.14
C ARG A 126 7.47 2.87 -15.13
N LYS A 127 8.50 3.71 -15.00
CA LYS A 127 8.61 5.00 -15.69
C LYS A 127 8.52 4.91 -17.20
N ASP A 128 9.05 3.83 -17.79
CA ASP A 128 8.97 3.58 -19.24
C ASP A 128 7.54 3.36 -19.77
N LEU A 129 6.61 3.00 -18.88
CA LEU A 129 5.20 2.72 -19.18
C LEU A 129 4.25 3.79 -18.67
N ALA A 130 4.71 4.69 -17.82
CA ALA A 130 3.84 5.59 -17.07
C ALA A 130 3.23 6.73 -17.91
N GLU A 131 3.93 7.20 -18.94
CA GLU A 131 3.58 8.40 -19.71
C GLU A 131 2.11 8.43 -20.19
N PRO A 132 1.55 7.37 -20.81
CA PRO A 132 0.15 7.39 -21.26
C PRO A 132 -0.90 7.51 -20.16
N PHE A 133 -0.52 7.22 -18.92
CA PHE A 133 -1.42 7.20 -17.75
C PHE A 133 -1.29 8.45 -16.88
N LEU A 134 -0.32 9.32 -17.21
CA LEU A 134 -0.09 10.54 -16.45
C LEU A 134 -0.98 11.67 -16.96
N TYR A 135 -1.73 12.26 -16.06
CA TYR A 135 -2.58 13.40 -16.33
C TYR A 135 -1.90 14.69 -15.88
N GLN A 136 -1.75 15.63 -16.81
CA GLN A 136 -1.28 16.97 -16.54
C GLN A 136 -2.47 17.92 -16.48
N GLN A 137 -2.74 18.50 -15.31
CA GLN A 137 -3.92 19.32 -15.07
C GLN A 137 -3.87 20.66 -15.80
N ASP A 138 -2.68 21.22 -15.97
CA ASP A 138 -2.41 22.46 -16.69
C ASP A 138 -0.93 22.50 -17.16
N MET A 139 -0.58 23.53 -17.97
CA MET A 139 0.78 23.73 -18.48
C MET A 139 1.82 24.04 -17.38
N PHE A 140 1.37 24.36 -16.17
CA PHE A 140 2.23 24.73 -15.04
C PHE A 140 2.37 23.56 -14.03
N THR A 141 1.69 22.44 -14.25
CA THR A 141 1.79 21.26 -13.40
C THR A 141 3.16 20.60 -13.56
N VAL A 142 4.03 20.81 -12.58
CA VAL A 142 5.41 20.29 -12.60
C VAL A 142 5.44 18.76 -12.44
N ASN A 143 4.46 18.20 -11.72
CA ASN A 143 4.38 16.77 -11.46
C ASN A 143 3.04 16.22 -11.96
N PRO A 144 3.00 15.57 -13.13
CA PRO A 144 1.80 14.93 -13.62
C PRO A 144 1.33 13.82 -12.66
N LYS A 145 0.03 13.58 -12.61
CA LYS A 145 -0.59 12.61 -11.69
C LYS A 145 -1.28 11.50 -12.45
N LEU A 146 -1.29 10.32 -11.84
CA LEU A 146 -2.17 9.24 -12.29
C LEU A 146 -3.61 9.64 -12.01
N LYS A 147 -4.51 9.41 -12.97
CA LYS A 147 -5.93 9.66 -12.81
C LYS A 147 -6.63 8.35 -12.50
N PHE A 148 -7.20 8.28 -11.29
CA PHE A 148 -8.12 7.21 -10.88
C PHE A 148 -9.43 7.85 -10.42
N GLU A 149 -10.54 7.25 -10.82
CA GLU A 149 -11.89 7.67 -10.44
C GLU A 149 -12.51 6.55 -9.61
N PHE A 150 -12.91 6.89 -8.38
CA PHE A 150 -13.58 5.99 -7.45
C PHE A 150 -14.99 6.55 -7.23
N ASN A 151 -15.96 6.09 -8.02
CA ASN A 151 -17.30 6.64 -8.09
C ASN A 151 -18.38 5.68 -7.58
N GLU A 152 -17.99 4.62 -6.87
CA GLU A 152 -18.95 3.68 -6.32
C GLU A 152 -19.78 4.33 -5.20
N PRO A 153 -21.10 4.10 -5.16
CA PRO A 153 -21.94 4.59 -4.07
C PRO A 153 -21.54 3.95 -2.74
N GLU A 154 -21.71 4.70 -1.65
CA GLU A 154 -21.52 4.13 -0.32
C GLU A 154 -22.63 3.11 -0.04
N ILE A 155 -22.24 1.90 0.33
CA ILE A 155 -23.15 0.82 0.71
C ILE A 155 -23.16 0.70 2.24
N LEU A 156 -24.34 0.80 2.85
CA LEU A 156 -24.51 0.55 4.28
C LEU A 156 -24.65 -0.97 4.53
N PHE A 157 -24.05 -1.44 5.61
CA PHE A 157 -24.12 -2.87 5.96
C PHE A 157 -25.55 -3.36 6.15
N GLY A 158 -26.43 -2.52 6.72
CA GLY A 158 -27.86 -2.82 6.87
C GLY A 158 -28.56 -3.09 5.53
N GLU A 159 -28.36 -2.22 4.55
CA GLU A 159 -28.91 -2.35 3.20
C GLU A 159 -28.39 -3.61 2.51
N TYR A 160 -27.07 -3.84 2.57
CA TYR A 160 -26.44 -5.05 2.02
C TYR A 160 -27.00 -6.32 2.63
N ARG A 161 -27.22 -6.33 3.96
CA ARG A 161 -27.80 -7.46 4.69
C ARG A 161 -29.23 -7.76 4.26
N GLU A 162 -30.08 -6.74 4.12
CA GLU A 162 -31.46 -6.88 3.67
C GLU A 162 -31.53 -7.43 2.23
N GLU A 163 -30.74 -6.89 1.33
CA GLU A 163 -30.68 -7.33 -0.06
C GLU A 163 -30.18 -8.78 -0.22
N ASN A 164 -29.28 -9.23 0.61
CA ASN A 164 -28.67 -10.57 0.51
C ASN A 164 -29.29 -11.59 1.47
N GLY A 165 -30.34 -11.24 2.22
CA GLY A 165 -31.08 -12.16 3.08
C GLY A 165 -30.25 -12.76 4.21
N ILE A 166 -29.30 -12.01 4.77
CA ILE A 166 -28.46 -12.46 5.88
C ILE A 166 -29.30 -12.50 7.16
N ASP A 167 -29.48 -13.69 7.71
CA ASP A 167 -30.27 -13.94 8.93
C ASP A 167 -29.45 -13.64 10.19
N ASP A 168 -30.01 -12.81 11.09
CA ASP A 168 -29.42 -12.46 12.39
C ASP A 168 -29.55 -13.56 13.45
N THR A 169 -30.25 -14.65 13.18
CA THR A 169 -30.47 -15.72 14.16
C THR A 169 -29.26 -16.63 14.37
N LEU A 170 -28.15 -16.38 13.70
CA LEU A 170 -26.91 -17.15 13.78
C LEU A 170 -25.83 -16.50 14.69
N THR A 171 -26.22 -15.64 15.64
CA THR A 171 -25.32 -15.12 16.68
C THR A 171 -25.40 -15.90 17.98
#